data_6d64c675886ef1d4a36721bd3d0ce236
#
_entry.id   6d64c675886ef1d4a36721bd3d0ce236
#
_cell.length_a   1.000
_cell.length_b   1.000
_cell.length_c   1.000
_cell.angle_alpha   90.00
_cell.angle_beta   90.00
_cell.angle_gamma   90.00
#
_symmetry.space_group_name_H-M   'P 1'
#
loop_
_entity.id
_entity.type
_entity.pdbx_description
1 polymer ?
#
loop_
_entity_poly.entity_id
_entity_poly.type
_entity_poly.pdbx_seq_one_letter_code
_entity_poly.pdbx_strand_id
1 'polypeptide(L)'
;MEVDVKTIENKEDIKNSACGCGSGGCGSHTNKQNQNEINTDLPERFQLLQEGDRVVEFGSGTGNDCIAAAGVVGQSGKIIGVDKSEQNINTARAILDSMKINNVEFRLGDIESAPLPDEYADVIYASCVFNLQANKQKVADEMYRVCDHSGYVCVSDFVIINDIPEALRKEASELAGCIAGAEKADIFMSYFRNTGFTQGGIVEVNKVKLPDELLEKYLDDETIKNYNDINSDDGIFSVVLVVEKPETCTAETCCHNTDKHKN
;
A
#
# COMPACT_ATOMS: atom_id res chain seq x y z
N MET A 1 -1.45 22.46 -8.80
CA MET A 1 -1.10 21.20 -9.50
C MET A 1 -2.17 20.23 -9.03
N GLU A 2 -3.16 19.99 -9.87
CA GLU A 2 -4.26 19.08 -9.53
C GLU A 2 -3.67 17.71 -9.24
N VAL A 3 -3.97 17.18 -8.06
CA VAL A 3 -3.75 15.77 -7.76
C VAL A 3 -4.81 15.03 -8.57
N ASP A 4 -4.41 14.46 -9.69
CA ASP A 4 -5.30 13.67 -10.53
C ASP A 4 -5.61 12.37 -9.78
N VAL A 5 -6.65 12.42 -8.94
CA VAL A 5 -7.19 11.25 -8.25
C VAL A 5 -7.98 10.47 -9.31
N LYS A 6 -7.27 9.66 -10.09
CA LYS A 6 -7.93 8.68 -10.96
C LYS A 6 -8.41 7.55 -10.08
N THR A 7 -9.72 7.46 -9.92
CA THR A 7 -10.35 6.22 -9.49
C THR A 7 -9.99 5.17 -10.53
N ILE A 8 -9.07 4.27 -10.18
CA ILE A 8 -8.68 3.15 -11.05
C ILE A 8 -9.78 2.11 -10.90
N GLU A 9 -10.69 2.04 -11.86
CA GLU A 9 -11.85 1.17 -11.82
C GLU A 9 -11.51 -0.33 -12.03
N ASN A 10 -10.28 -0.63 -12.52
CA ASN A 10 -9.81 -2.03 -12.65
C ASN A 10 -8.29 -2.13 -12.90
N LYS A 11 -7.72 -3.34 -12.81
CA LYS A 11 -6.28 -3.63 -13.06
C LYS A 11 -5.81 -3.29 -14.49
N GLU A 12 -6.70 -3.18 -15.46
CA GLU A 12 -6.34 -2.78 -16.83
C GLU A 12 -5.94 -1.31 -16.88
N ASP A 13 -6.49 -0.47 -16.00
CA ASP A 13 -6.13 0.95 -15.92
C ASP A 13 -4.72 1.14 -15.36
N ILE A 14 -4.26 0.25 -14.46
CA ILE A 14 -2.88 0.23 -13.96
C ILE A 14 -1.91 -0.10 -15.11
N LYS A 15 -2.24 -1.06 -15.98
CA LYS A 15 -1.42 -1.47 -17.12
C LYS A 15 -1.38 -0.43 -18.25
N ASN A 16 -2.46 0.30 -18.45
CA ASN A 16 -2.57 1.27 -19.55
C ASN A 16 -1.89 2.62 -19.27
N SER A 17 -1.55 2.91 -18.02
CA SER A 17 -0.90 4.18 -17.64
C SER A 17 0.61 4.20 -17.85
N ALA A 18 1.26 3.10 -18.22
CA ALA A 18 2.70 2.95 -18.08
C ALA A 18 3.50 2.66 -19.35
N CYS A 19 2.90 2.44 -20.50
CA CYS A 19 3.69 2.17 -21.70
C CYS A 19 3.33 3.07 -22.87
N GLY A 20 4.12 4.14 -23.07
CA GLY A 20 4.17 4.93 -24.30
C GLY A 20 4.86 4.21 -25.46
N CYS A 21 4.75 2.88 -25.53
CA CYS A 21 5.26 2.09 -26.65
C CYS A 21 4.13 1.88 -27.65
N GLY A 22 4.26 2.53 -28.80
CA GLY A 22 3.33 2.40 -29.91
C GLY A 22 3.07 0.96 -30.31
N SER A 23 1.89 0.71 -30.82
CA SER A 23 1.31 -0.53 -31.31
C SER A 23 2.27 -1.42 -32.11
N GLY A 24 2.94 -2.33 -31.42
CA GLY A 24 3.75 -3.39 -32.01
C GLY A 24 3.80 -4.55 -31.01
N GLY A 25 3.04 -5.61 -31.28
CA GLY A 25 2.84 -6.71 -30.34
C GLY A 25 4.12 -7.36 -29.88
N CYS A 26 4.39 -7.34 -28.60
CA CYS A 26 5.31 -8.25 -27.93
C CYS A 26 4.57 -9.57 -27.69
N GLY A 27 5.08 -10.64 -28.31
CA GLY A 27 4.53 -11.97 -28.19
C GLY A 27 4.55 -12.46 -26.74
N SER A 28 3.43 -13.04 -26.36
CA SER A 28 3.20 -13.66 -25.07
C SER A 28 4.21 -14.78 -24.81
N HIS A 29 5.00 -14.64 -23.76
CA HIS A 29 5.63 -15.79 -23.11
C HIS A 29 5.13 -15.88 -21.68
N THR A 30 4.64 -17.10 -21.43
CA THR A 30 4.20 -17.75 -20.22
C THR A 30 2.74 -17.55 -19.82
N ASN A 31 2.01 -18.63 -20.07
CA ASN A 31 0.74 -18.99 -19.47
C ASN A 31 0.79 -18.96 -17.93
N LYS A 32 0.51 -17.85 -17.35
CA LYS A 32 -0.43 -17.80 -16.24
C LYS A 32 -1.70 -17.17 -16.82
N GLN A 33 -2.73 -17.97 -16.95
CA GLN A 33 -4.08 -17.48 -17.25
C GLN A 33 -4.49 -16.64 -16.04
N ASN A 34 -4.08 -15.37 -16.06
CA ASN A 34 -4.52 -14.38 -15.10
C ASN A 34 -5.93 -13.94 -15.49
N GLN A 35 -6.92 -14.73 -15.11
CA GLN A 35 -8.26 -14.22 -14.89
C GLN A 35 -8.24 -13.52 -13.52
N ASN A 36 -7.66 -12.33 -13.49
CA ASN A 36 -7.66 -11.48 -12.31
C ASN A 36 -9.03 -10.80 -12.21
N GLU A 37 -10.05 -11.55 -11.84
CA GLU A 37 -11.26 -10.96 -11.30
C GLU A 37 -10.93 -10.36 -9.93
N ILE A 38 -11.03 -9.04 -9.80
CA ILE A 38 -10.94 -8.37 -8.50
C ILE A 38 -12.10 -8.91 -7.67
N ASN A 39 -11.78 -9.58 -6.56
CA ASN A 39 -12.79 -10.04 -5.64
C ASN A 39 -13.31 -8.86 -4.80
N THR A 40 -14.38 -8.23 -5.29
CA THR A 40 -14.97 -7.03 -4.68
C THR A 40 -15.63 -7.30 -3.31
N ASP A 41 -15.77 -8.56 -2.91
CA ASP A 41 -16.34 -8.94 -1.61
C ASP A 41 -15.28 -8.90 -0.49
N LEU A 42 -13.99 -8.72 -0.84
CA LEU A 42 -12.90 -8.62 0.12
C LEU A 42 -12.57 -7.15 0.44
N PRO A 43 -12.05 -6.86 1.65
CA PRO A 43 -11.45 -5.56 1.93
C PRO A 43 -10.43 -5.18 0.84
N GLU A 44 -10.37 -3.90 0.46
CA GLU A 44 -9.58 -3.40 -0.67
C GLU A 44 -8.14 -3.90 -0.64
N ARG A 45 -7.51 -3.94 0.56
CA ARG A 45 -6.15 -4.43 0.77
C ARG A 45 -5.94 -5.91 0.40
N PHE A 46 -7.00 -6.71 0.33
CA PHE A 46 -6.96 -8.13 -0.02
C PHE A 46 -7.41 -8.41 -1.46
N GLN A 47 -7.95 -7.42 -2.17
CA GLN A 47 -8.43 -7.61 -3.54
C GLN A 47 -7.32 -7.96 -4.54
N LEU A 48 -6.07 -7.65 -4.19
CA LEU A 48 -4.90 -8.00 -5.00
C LEU A 48 -4.41 -9.43 -4.77
N LEU A 49 -4.82 -10.07 -3.66
CA LEU A 49 -4.33 -11.40 -3.28
C LEU A 49 -4.91 -12.49 -4.16
N GLN A 50 -4.07 -13.47 -4.46
CA GLN A 50 -4.43 -14.65 -5.25
C GLN A 50 -4.01 -15.93 -4.51
N GLU A 51 -4.64 -17.05 -4.89
CA GLU A 51 -4.22 -18.35 -4.38
C GLU A 51 -2.77 -18.65 -4.78
N GLY A 52 -1.95 -19.00 -3.80
CA GLY A 52 -0.53 -19.30 -3.99
C GLY A 52 0.42 -18.14 -3.75
N ASP A 53 -0.08 -16.92 -3.51
CA ASP A 53 0.77 -15.74 -3.29
C ASP A 53 1.63 -15.86 -2.02
N ARG A 54 2.84 -15.33 -2.11
CA ARG A 54 3.71 -15.01 -0.96
C ARG A 54 3.42 -13.58 -0.54
N VAL A 55 2.79 -13.44 0.60
CA VAL A 55 2.32 -12.16 1.11
C VAL A 55 3.12 -11.73 2.32
N VAL A 56 3.45 -10.46 2.42
CA VAL A 56 4.10 -9.89 3.60
C VAL A 56 3.27 -8.73 4.14
N GLU A 57 2.98 -8.75 5.45
CA GLU A 57 2.38 -7.62 6.16
C GLU A 57 3.44 -6.86 6.94
N PHE A 58 3.64 -5.58 6.61
CA PHE A 58 4.50 -4.67 7.35
C PHE A 58 3.70 -4.02 8.50
N GLY A 59 4.11 -4.29 9.74
CA GLY A 59 3.39 -3.84 10.92
C GLY A 59 2.16 -4.71 11.24
N SER A 60 2.36 -6.02 11.31
CA SER A 60 1.27 -6.99 11.43
C SER A 60 0.50 -6.95 12.76
N GLY A 61 0.98 -6.21 13.74
CA GLY A 61 0.35 -6.16 15.05
C GLY A 61 0.10 -7.57 15.62
N THR A 62 -1.12 -7.82 16.07
CA THR A 62 -1.54 -9.14 16.59
C THR A 62 -1.96 -10.14 15.52
N GLY A 63 -1.77 -9.79 14.21
CA GLY A 63 -1.87 -10.71 13.09
C GLY A 63 -3.27 -10.93 12.53
N ASN A 64 -4.25 -10.09 12.84
CA ASN A 64 -5.63 -10.26 12.38
C ASN A 64 -5.74 -10.27 10.85
N ASP A 65 -5.06 -9.35 10.18
CA ASP A 65 -5.08 -9.25 8.73
C ASP A 65 -4.32 -10.40 8.06
N CYS A 66 -3.15 -10.81 8.60
CA CYS A 66 -2.45 -12.01 8.16
C CYS A 66 -3.34 -13.26 8.23
N ILE A 67 -4.09 -13.42 9.32
CA ILE A 67 -4.99 -14.57 9.53
C ILE A 67 -6.15 -14.52 8.53
N ALA A 68 -6.74 -13.35 8.30
CA ALA A 68 -7.81 -13.18 7.32
C ALA A 68 -7.31 -13.46 5.89
N ALA A 69 -6.14 -12.95 5.53
CA ALA A 69 -5.52 -13.16 4.22
C ALA A 69 -5.14 -14.64 3.97
N ALA A 70 -4.87 -15.43 5.02
CA ALA A 70 -4.49 -16.83 4.91
C ALA A 70 -5.54 -17.68 4.17
N GLY A 71 -6.83 -17.34 4.33
CA GLY A 71 -7.92 -17.99 3.62
C GLY A 71 -7.96 -17.65 2.12
N VAL A 72 -7.47 -16.49 1.74
CA VAL A 72 -7.46 -16.01 0.35
C VAL A 72 -6.32 -16.68 -0.42
N VAL A 73 -5.10 -16.68 0.13
CA VAL A 73 -3.93 -17.27 -0.54
C VAL A 73 -3.93 -18.80 -0.51
N GLY A 74 -4.78 -19.42 0.30
CA GLY A 74 -4.92 -20.88 0.37
C GLY A 74 -3.68 -21.58 0.92
N GLN A 75 -3.68 -22.92 0.84
CA GLN A 75 -2.60 -23.75 1.39
C GLN A 75 -1.31 -23.71 0.58
N SER A 76 -1.38 -23.30 -0.68
CA SER A 76 -0.22 -23.13 -1.56
C SER A 76 0.50 -21.80 -1.36
N GLY A 77 -0.20 -20.80 -0.81
CA GLY A 77 0.37 -19.50 -0.47
C GLY A 77 1.02 -19.44 0.91
N LYS A 78 1.75 -18.36 1.14
CA LYS A 78 2.46 -18.12 2.40
C LYS A 78 2.28 -16.67 2.83
N ILE A 79 2.02 -16.45 4.11
CA ILE A 79 1.94 -15.09 4.69
C ILE A 79 3.00 -14.93 5.77
N ILE A 80 3.70 -13.81 5.75
CA ILE A 80 4.63 -13.41 6.81
C ILE A 80 4.22 -12.04 7.35
N GLY A 81 3.87 -11.99 8.63
CA GLY A 81 3.67 -10.74 9.36
C GLY A 81 4.97 -10.29 10.03
N VAL A 82 5.36 -9.03 9.84
CA VAL A 82 6.52 -8.42 10.51
C VAL A 82 6.04 -7.33 11.45
N ASP A 83 6.44 -7.38 12.71
CA ASP A 83 6.16 -6.33 13.70
C ASP A 83 7.34 -6.18 14.67
N LYS A 84 7.59 -4.94 15.14
CA LYS A 84 8.67 -4.65 16.08
C LYS A 84 8.33 -4.93 17.55
N SER A 85 7.06 -5.15 17.86
CA SER A 85 6.57 -5.43 19.20
C SER A 85 6.62 -6.93 19.48
N GLU A 86 7.50 -7.33 20.39
CA GLU A 86 7.58 -8.72 20.84
C GLU A 86 6.25 -9.19 21.45
N GLN A 87 5.53 -8.31 22.15
CA GLN A 87 4.21 -8.61 22.70
C GLN A 87 3.20 -8.94 21.61
N ASN A 88 3.16 -8.14 20.53
CA ASN A 88 2.29 -8.39 19.38
C ASN A 88 2.60 -9.74 18.73
N ILE A 89 3.87 -9.98 18.44
CA ILE A 89 4.34 -11.24 17.82
C ILE A 89 3.98 -12.46 18.66
N ASN A 90 4.20 -12.39 19.98
CA ASN A 90 3.84 -13.49 20.87
C ASN A 90 2.33 -13.75 20.91
N THR A 91 1.52 -12.68 20.92
CA THR A 91 0.06 -12.78 20.83
C THR A 91 -0.37 -13.39 19.50
N ALA A 92 0.17 -12.92 18.38
CA ALA A 92 -0.14 -13.42 17.05
C ALA A 92 0.19 -14.92 16.90
N ARG A 93 1.36 -15.34 17.39
CA ARG A 93 1.76 -16.78 17.39
C ARG A 93 0.83 -17.64 18.23
N ALA A 94 0.43 -17.17 19.42
CA ALA A 94 -0.53 -17.90 20.26
C ALA A 94 -1.90 -18.08 19.58
N ILE A 95 -2.36 -17.07 18.81
CA ILE A 95 -3.59 -17.16 18.01
C ILE A 95 -3.43 -18.22 16.91
N LEU A 96 -2.32 -18.21 16.16
CA LEU A 96 -2.06 -19.21 15.11
C LEU A 96 -2.10 -20.64 15.65
N ASP A 97 -1.41 -20.88 16.79
CA ASP A 97 -1.38 -22.18 17.42
C ASP A 97 -2.79 -22.68 17.80
N SER A 98 -3.65 -21.77 18.30
CA SER A 98 -5.02 -22.10 18.67
C SER A 98 -5.91 -22.43 17.47
N MET A 99 -5.68 -21.76 16.33
CA MET A 99 -6.46 -21.90 15.09
C MET A 99 -5.91 -22.98 14.16
N LYS A 100 -4.71 -23.53 14.43
CA LYS A 100 -4.01 -24.52 13.59
C LYS A 100 -3.79 -24.01 12.15
N ILE A 101 -3.48 -22.73 11.99
CA ILE A 101 -3.14 -22.12 10.70
C ILE A 101 -1.66 -22.39 10.43
N ASN A 102 -1.33 -22.97 9.27
CA ASN A 102 0.03 -23.44 8.97
C ASN A 102 0.73 -22.61 7.86
N ASN A 103 0.00 -21.79 7.12
CA ASN A 103 0.52 -20.98 6.04
C ASN A 103 0.81 -19.53 6.44
N VAL A 104 0.77 -19.20 7.74
CA VAL A 104 1.11 -17.91 8.32
C VAL A 104 2.30 -18.04 9.26
N GLU A 105 3.20 -17.06 9.23
CA GLU A 105 4.37 -16.94 10.10
C GLU A 105 4.51 -15.51 10.61
N PHE A 106 4.93 -15.32 11.88
CA PHE A 106 5.20 -13.98 12.41
C PHE A 106 6.66 -13.83 12.79
N ARG A 107 7.28 -12.73 12.34
CA ARG A 107 8.68 -12.38 12.59
C ARG A 107 8.79 -11.08 13.37
N LEU A 108 9.55 -11.13 14.46
CA LEU A 108 9.96 -9.93 15.17
C LEU A 108 10.99 -9.18 14.31
N GLY A 109 10.72 -7.92 13.97
CA GLY A 109 11.61 -7.12 13.15
C GLY A 109 11.11 -5.70 12.93
N ASP A 110 12.04 -4.83 12.54
CA ASP A 110 11.72 -3.47 12.13
C ASP A 110 11.39 -3.43 10.63
N ILE A 111 10.31 -2.76 10.26
CA ILE A 111 9.91 -2.63 8.86
C ILE A 111 10.82 -1.69 8.06
N GLU A 112 11.71 -0.93 8.73
CA GLU A 112 12.79 -0.20 8.07
C GLU A 112 13.97 -1.11 7.67
N SER A 113 14.00 -2.38 8.13
CA SER A 113 14.99 -3.41 7.82
C SER A 113 14.39 -4.79 8.12
N ALA A 114 13.41 -5.19 7.34
CA ALA A 114 12.62 -6.38 7.57
C ALA A 114 13.48 -7.66 7.47
N PRO A 115 13.27 -8.66 8.35
CA PRO A 115 14.03 -9.92 8.33
C PRO A 115 13.55 -10.84 7.19
N LEU A 116 13.63 -10.34 5.96
CA LEU A 116 13.16 -10.96 4.73
C LEU A 116 14.22 -10.83 3.62
N PRO A 117 14.34 -11.82 2.72
CA PRO A 117 15.21 -11.71 1.56
C PRO A 117 14.69 -10.68 0.55
N ASP A 118 15.55 -10.27 -0.36
CA ASP A 118 15.18 -9.47 -1.52
C ASP A 118 14.21 -10.26 -2.41
N GLU A 119 13.30 -9.55 -3.08
CA GLU A 119 12.42 -10.11 -4.13
C GLU A 119 11.61 -11.33 -3.65
N TYR A 120 11.13 -11.26 -2.42
CA TYR A 120 10.43 -12.36 -1.77
C TYR A 120 8.92 -12.35 -2.01
N ALA A 121 8.28 -11.18 -1.90
CA ALA A 121 6.83 -11.07 -1.78
C ALA A 121 6.16 -10.74 -3.12
N ASP A 122 5.16 -11.52 -3.49
CA ASP A 122 4.27 -11.21 -4.60
C ASP A 122 3.36 -10.02 -4.25
N VAL A 123 2.95 -9.91 -2.96
CA VAL A 123 2.19 -8.77 -2.45
C VAL A 123 2.72 -8.37 -1.07
N ILE A 124 2.96 -7.07 -0.89
CA ILE A 124 3.19 -6.46 0.42
C ILE A 124 2.02 -5.56 0.76
N TYR A 125 1.51 -5.65 1.97
CA TYR A 125 0.56 -4.68 2.48
C TYR A 125 0.97 -4.11 3.83
N ALA A 126 0.51 -2.88 4.12
CA ALA A 126 0.72 -2.19 5.37
C ALA A 126 -0.52 -1.37 5.70
N SER A 127 -1.04 -1.50 6.91
CA SER A 127 -2.24 -0.81 7.36
C SER A 127 -1.94 0.02 8.60
N CYS A 128 -2.16 1.34 8.53
CA CYS A 128 -1.99 2.30 9.65
C CYS A 128 -0.61 2.20 10.35
N VAL A 129 0.44 1.92 9.62
CA VAL A 129 1.79 1.76 10.18
C VAL A 129 2.83 2.64 9.50
N PHE A 130 2.62 3.01 8.22
CA PHE A 130 3.57 3.79 7.44
C PHE A 130 3.76 5.20 8.04
N ASN A 131 2.68 5.85 8.41
CA ASN A 131 2.70 7.17 9.05
C ASN A 131 3.33 7.19 10.46
N LEU A 132 3.41 6.05 11.12
CA LEU A 132 4.06 5.92 12.43
C LEU A 132 5.59 5.87 12.33
N GLN A 133 6.16 5.74 11.14
CA GLN A 133 7.60 5.58 10.98
C GLN A 133 8.31 6.93 10.93
N ALA A 134 9.46 6.99 11.58
CA ALA A 134 10.29 8.18 11.59
C ALA A 134 10.98 8.41 10.23
N ASN A 135 11.32 7.33 9.53
CA ASN A 135 11.92 7.37 8.20
C ASN A 135 11.06 6.63 7.16
N LYS A 136 10.04 7.32 6.66
CA LYS A 136 9.09 6.76 5.69
C LYS A 136 9.77 6.35 4.36
N GLN A 137 10.79 7.12 3.92
CA GLN A 137 11.53 6.76 2.71
C GLN A 137 12.21 5.41 2.87
N LYS A 138 12.84 5.16 4.01
CA LYS A 138 13.52 3.88 4.27
C LYS A 138 12.53 2.70 4.29
N VAL A 139 11.30 2.91 4.79
CA VAL A 139 10.26 1.88 4.73
C VAL A 139 9.82 1.61 3.28
N ALA A 140 9.64 2.66 2.48
CA ALA A 140 9.32 2.50 1.06
C ALA A 140 10.44 1.78 0.30
N ASP A 141 11.72 2.12 0.57
CA ASP A 141 12.89 1.45 0.00
C ASP A 141 12.92 -0.04 0.40
N GLU A 142 12.57 -0.35 1.65
CA GLU A 142 12.53 -1.72 2.15
C GLU A 142 11.36 -2.52 1.54
N MET A 143 10.19 -1.91 1.37
CA MET A 143 9.09 -2.51 0.63
C MET A 143 9.51 -2.84 -0.81
N TYR A 144 10.23 -1.92 -1.47
CA TYR A 144 10.74 -2.16 -2.82
C TYR A 144 11.75 -3.32 -2.88
N ARG A 145 12.66 -3.39 -1.89
CA ARG A 145 13.63 -4.48 -1.80
C ARG A 145 12.96 -5.84 -1.65
N VAL A 146 11.97 -5.94 -0.76
CA VAL A 146 11.30 -7.20 -0.43
C VAL A 146 10.27 -7.60 -1.48
N CYS A 147 9.64 -6.65 -2.18
CA CYS A 147 8.68 -6.90 -3.25
C CYS A 147 9.37 -7.60 -4.43
N ASP A 148 8.75 -8.66 -4.96
CA ASP A 148 9.21 -9.33 -6.17
C ASP A 148 8.91 -8.48 -7.42
N HIS A 149 9.56 -8.79 -8.55
CA HIS A 149 9.25 -8.14 -9.82
C HIS A 149 7.80 -8.43 -10.23
N SER A 150 7.12 -7.42 -10.76
CA SER A 150 5.67 -7.45 -11.03
C SER A 150 4.82 -7.71 -9.78
N GLY A 151 5.41 -7.59 -8.59
CA GLY A 151 4.69 -7.65 -7.32
C GLY A 151 4.06 -6.31 -6.97
N TYR A 152 3.14 -6.33 -6.02
CA TYR A 152 2.37 -5.18 -5.60
C TYR A 152 2.67 -4.77 -4.17
N VAL A 153 2.63 -3.45 -3.93
CA VAL A 153 2.61 -2.89 -2.58
C VAL A 153 1.30 -2.14 -2.39
N CYS A 154 0.56 -2.48 -1.34
CA CYS A 154 -0.69 -1.87 -0.94
C CYS A 154 -0.54 -1.22 0.43
N VAL A 155 -0.70 0.10 0.52
CA VAL A 155 -0.60 0.84 1.78
C VAL A 155 -1.89 1.57 2.07
N SER A 156 -2.52 1.23 3.20
CA SER A 156 -3.69 1.93 3.73
C SER A 156 -3.25 2.81 4.89
N ASP A 157 -3.35 4.14 4.74
CA ASP A 157 -2.98 5.08 5.79
C ASP A 157 -3.72 6.43 5.60
N PHE A 158 -3.35 7.47 6.35
CA PHE A 158 -3.98 8.78 6.29
C PHE A 158 -3.10 9.80 5.57
N VAL A 159 -3.74 10.68 4.82
CA VAL A 159 -3.12 11.85 4.18
C VAL A 159 -3.93 13.10 4.45
N ILE A 160 -3.33 14.27 4.19
CA ILE A 160 -4.01 15.56 4.08
C ILE A 160 -3.84 16.06 2.64
N ILE A 161 -4.83 16.80 2.13
CA ILE A 161 -4.73 17.45 0.81
C ILE A 161 -4.35 18.92 1.04
N ASN A 162 -5.18 19.66 1.75
CA ASN A 162 -4.89 21.03 2.18
C ASN A 162 -4.32 21.06 3.59
N ASP A 163 -3.69 22.17 3.95
CA ASP A 163 -3.11 22.33 5.28
C ASP A 163 -4.21 22.39 6.35
N ILE A 164 -4.02 21.60 7.41
CA ILE A 164 -4.84 21.63 8.62
C ILE A 164 -3.97 21.95 9.83
N PRO A 165 -4.51 22.59 10.88
CA PRO A 165 -3.73 22.89 12.09
C PRO A 165 -3.06 21.64 12.66
N GLU A 166 -1.76 21.75 12.97
CA GLU A 166 -1.01 20.63 13.57
C GLU A 166 -1.61 20.18 14.90
N ALA A 167 -2.12 21.11 15.69
CA ALA A 167 -2.78 20.82 16.96
C ALA A 167 -4.05 19.97 16.76
N LEU A 168 -4.86 20.26 15.71
CA LEU A 168 -6.02 19.44 15.36
C LEU A 168 -5.58 18.03 14.96
N ARG A 169 -4.56 17.90 14.11
CA ARG A 169 -4.04 16.61 13.66
C ARG A 169 -3.50 15.78 14.83
N LYS A 170 -2.79 16.44 15.76
CA LYS A 170 -2.26 15.79 16.96
C LYS A 170 -3.40 15.27 17.88
N GLU A 171 -4.45 16.05 18.13
CA GLU A 171 -5.58 15.60 18.95
C GLU A 171 -6.41 14.53 18.22
N ALA A 172 -6.59 14.66 16.91
CA ALA A 172 -7.24 13.63 16.08
C ALA A 172 -6.50 12.29 16.10
N SER A 173 -5.20 12.28 16.42
CA SER A 173 -4.44 11.04 16.59
C SER A 173 -4.88 10.17 17.76
N GLU A 174 -5.68 10.69 18.68
CA GLU A 174 -6.32 9.88 19.72
C GLU A 174 -7.38 8.93 19.14
N LEU A 175 -7.94 9.26 17.96
CA LEU A 175 -8.89 8.40 17.24
C LEU A 175 -8.17 7.30 16.46
N ALA A 176 -7.05 7.65 15.80
CA ALA A 176 -6.16 6.71 15.11
C ALA A 176 -4.73 7.27 15.14
N GLY A 177 -3.81 6.57 15.82
CA GLY A 177 -2.45 7.04 16.07
C GLY A 177 -1.67 7.48 14.83
N CYS A 178 -1.90 6.85 13.69
CA CYS A 178 -1.24 7.16 12.42
C CYS A 178 -1.68 8.51 11.79
N ILE A 179 -2.78 9.12 12.24
CA ILE A 179 -3.18 10.47 11.82
C ILE A 179 -2.11 11.51 12.19
N ALA A 180 -1.42 11.36 13.33
CA ALA A 180 -0.38 12.30 13.73
C ALA A 180 0.73 12.46 12.68
N GLY A 181 1.07 11.38 11.99
CA GLY A 181 2.09 11.35 10.95
C GLY A 181 1.57 11.59 9.53
N ALA A 182 0.28 11.91 9.36
CA ALA A 182 -0.30 12.17 8.04
C ALA A 182 0.39 13.37 7.39
N GLU A 183 0.80 13.20 6.15
CA GLU A 183 1.45 14.21 5.29
C GLU A 183 0.57 14.50 4.08
N LYS A 184 0.96 15.50 3.29
CA LYS A 184 0.26 15.79 2.03
C LYS A 184 0.33 14.58 1.09
N ALA A 185 -0.76 14.33 0.37
CA ALA A 185 -0.88 13.17 -0.50
C ALA A 185 0.25 13.07 -1.56
N ASP A 186 0.72 14.20 -2.09
CA ASP A 186 1.85 14.26 -3.03
C ASP A 186 3.18 13.85 -2.37
N ILE A 187 3.42 14.25 -1.11
CA ILE A 187 4.58 13.85 -0.31
C ILE A 187 4.49 12.35 -0.01
N PHE A 188 3.34 11.86 0.44
CA PHE A 188 3.11 10.44 0.71
C PHE A 188 3.42 9.58 -0.53
N MET A 189 2.90 9.96 -1.70
CA MET A 189 3.19 9.26 -2.95
C MET A 189 4.65 9.38 -3.40
N SER A 190 5.34 10.48 -3.06
CA SER A 190 6.72 10.69 -3.48
C SER A 190 7.68 9.65 -2.90
N TYR A 191 7.43 9.12 -1.69
CA TYR A 191 8.25 8.07 -1.09
C TYR A 191 8.33 6.84 -2.00
N PHE A 192 7.21 6.42 -2.55
CA PHE A 192 7.13 5.24 -3.42
C PHE A 192 7.71 5.52 -4.82
N ARG A 193 7.48 6.71 -5.38
CA ARG A 193 8.08 7.10 -6.66
C ARG A 193 9.60 7.18 -6.59
N ASN A 194 10.15 7.69 -5.47
CA ASN A 194 11.58 7.84 -5.27
C ASN A 194 12.31 6.48 -5.18
N THR A 195 11.62 5.42 -4.76
CA THR A 195 12.20 4.06 -4.71
C THR A 195 12.28 3.38 -6.07
N GLY A 196 11.46 3.80 -7.03
CA GLY A 196 11.40 3.18 -8.35
C GLY A 196 10.08 2.47 -8.67
N PHE A 197 9.06 2.55 -7.83
CA PHE A 197 7.70 2.17 -8.22
C PHE A 197 7.20 3.15 -9.27
N THR A 198 6.91 2.66 -10.47
CA THR A 198 6.60 3.50 -11.64
C THR A 198 5.14 3.45 -12.04
N GLN A 199 4.42 2.45 -11.55
CA GLN A 199 3.01 2.20 -11.87
C GLN A 199 2.16 2.23 -10.61
N GLY A 200 0.95 2.76 -10.73
CA GLY A 200 -0.01 2.81 -9.64
C GLY A 200 -0.22 4.20 -9.05
N GLY A 201 -1.00 4.25 -7.99
CA GLY A 201 -1.38 5.49 -7.32
C GLY A 201 -2.38 5.25 -6.20
N ILE A 202 -3.02 6.30 -5.73
CA ILE A 202 -4.10 6.20 -4.75
C ILE A 202 -5.36 5.70 -5.49
N VAL A 203 -5.85 4.54 -5.06
CA VAL A 203 -7.00 3.85 -5.68
C VAL A 203 -8.30 4.04 -4.89
N GLU A 204 -8.18 4.47 -3.63
CA GLU A 204 -9.31 4.75 -2.77
C GLU A 204 -9.01 5.98 -1.90
N VAL A 205 -10.02 6.83 -1.73
CA VAL A 205 -9.94 8.03 -0.88
C VAL A 205 -11.26 8.18 -0.12
N ASN A 206 -11.18 8.18 1.21
CA ASN A 206 -12.35 8.46 2.04
C ASN A 206 -12.05 9.58 3.01
N LYS A 207 -12.95 10.55 3.08
CA LYS A 207 -12.83 11.66 4.04
C LYS A 207 -13.07 11.16 5.46
N VAL A 208 -12.16 11.51 6.38
CA VAL A 208 -12.29 11.17 7.80
C VAL A 208 -13.22 12.19 8.46
N LYS A 209 -14.31 11.70 9.01
CA LYS A 209 -15.22 12.55 9.78
C LYS A 209 -14.67 12.67 11.21
N LEU A 210 -14.33 13.89 11.61
CA LEU A 210 -13.97 14.21 12.99
C LEU A 210 -15.19 14.70 13.77
N PRO A 211 -15.22 14.52 15.12
CA PRO A 211 -16.26 15.09 15.97
C PRO A 211 -16.30 16.63 15.85
N ASP A 212 -17.50 17.20 15.81
CA ASP A 212 -17.68 18.66 15.70
C ASP A 212 -17.01 19.39 16.87
N GLU A 213 -17.09 18.85 18.09
CA GLU A 213 -16.46 19.41 19.28
C GLU A 213 -14.92 19.48 19.16
N LEU A 214 -14.33 18.60 18.37
CA LEU A 214 -12.88 18.63 18.08
C LEU A 214 -12.57 19.71 17.04
N LEU A 215 -13.38 19.83 16.00
CA LEU A 215 -13.20 20.85 14.96
C LEU A 215 -13.34 22.26 15.51
N GLU A 216 -14.36 22.53 16.34
CA GLU A 216 -14.67 23.82 16.96
C GLU A 216 -13.51 24.36 17.84
N LYS A 217 -12.63 23.50 18.34
CA LYS A 217 -11.46 23.94 19.11
C LYS A 217 -10.38 24.62 18.26
N TYR A 218 -10.31 24.32 16.96
CA TYR A 218 -9.19 24.66 16.09
C TYR A 218 -9.58 25.40 14.82
N LEU A 219 -10.86 25.35 14.44
CA LEU A 219 -11.35 25.88 13.19
C LEU A 219 -12.53 26.83 13.43
N ASP A 220 -12.69 27.80 12.55
CA ASP A 220 -13.88 28.67 12.50
C ASP A 220 -15.04 27.97 11.77
N ASP A 221 -16.24 28.53 11.91
CA ASP A 221 -17.47 27.94 11.35
C ASP A 221 -17.40 27.75 9.82
N GLU A 222 -16.73 28.64 9.09
CA GLU A 222 -16.58 28.54 7.64
C GLU A 222 -15.67 27.39 7.26
N THR A 223 -14.55 27.25 7.97
CA THR A 223 -13.59 26.15 7.77
C THR A 223 -14.18 24.81 8.18
N ILE A 224 -14.96 24.74 9.27
CA ILE A 224 -15.69 23.53 9.68
C ILE A 224 -16.68 23.10 8.61
N LYS A 225 -17.42 24.07 8.02
CA LYS A 225 -18.35 23.76 6.94
C LYS A 225 -17.64 23.18 5.73
N ASN A 226 -16.50 23.75 5.33
CA ASN A 226 -15.68 23.20 4.25
C ASN A 226 -15.10 21.83 4.59
N TYR A 227 -14.61 21.66 5.83
CA TYR A 227 -14.13 20.36 6.32
C TYR A 227 -15.21 19.28 6.23
N ASN A 228 -16.46 19.59 6.60
CA ASN A 228 -17.58 18.65 6.57
C ASN A 228 -18.22 18.47 5.19
N ASP A 229 -17.88 19.31 4.21
CA ASP A 229 -18.31 19.09 2.82
C ASP A 229 -17.52 17.92 2.20
N ILE A 230 -18.24 16.90 1.77
CA ILE A 230 -17.65 15.70 1.15
C ILE A 230 -16.91 16.01 -0.16
N ASN A 231 -17.24 17.10 -0.82
CA ASN A 231 -16.62 17.52 -2.07
C ASN A 231 -15.41 18.46 -1.86
N SER A 232 -15.13 18.84 -0.62
CA SER A 232 -13.99 19.69 -0.30
C SER A 232 -12.73 18.87 -0.10
N ASP A 233 -11.60 19.41 -0.55
CA ASP A 233 -10.25 18.88 -0.32
C ASP A 233 -9.71 19.23 1.07
N ASP A 234 -10.47 19.95 1.91
CA ASP A 234 -10.07 20.26 3.28
C ASP A 234 -10.30 19.06 4.19
N GLY A 235 -9.29 18.68 4.96
CA GLY A 235 -9.43 17.65 5.97
C GLY A 235 -8.39 16.54 5.92
N ILE A 236 -8.71 15.49 6.68
CA ILE A 236 -7.94 14.24 6.74
C ILE A 236 -8.66 13.19 5.89
N PHE A 237 -7.90 12.43 5.15
CA PHE A 237 -8.42 11.39 4.29
C PHE A 237 -7.74 10.06 4.59
N SER A 238 -8.49 8.97 4.71
CA SER A 238 -7.94 7.63 4.60
C SER A 238 -7.78 7.31 3.13
N VAL A 239 -6.63 6.74 2.78
CA VAL A 239 -6.29 6.38 1.39
C VAL A 239 -5.80 4.95 1.31
N VAL A 240 -6.04 4.32 0.17
CA VAL A 240 -5.37 3.09 -0.23
C VAL A 240 -4.49 3.42 -1.43
N LEU A 241 -3.18 3.26 -1.24
CA LEU A 241 -2.19 3.35 -2.29
C LEU A 241 -1.86 1.95 -2.79
N VAL A 242 -1.88 1.75 -4.11
CA VAL A 242 -1.39 0.54 -4.76
C VAL A 242 -0.32 0.93 -5.76
N VAL A 243 0.86 0.31 -5.64
CA VAL A 243 1.96 0.50 -6.59
C VAL A 243 2.54 -0.86 -6.99
N GLU A 244 3.05 -0.94 -8.21
CA GLU A 244 3.65 -2.14 -8.79
C GLU A 244 5.15 -1.94 -8.99
N LYS A 245 5.93 -2.96 -8.61
CA LYS A 245 7.35 -3.00 -8.93
C LYS A 245 7.52 -3.43 -10.39
N PRO A 246 8.25 -2.65 -11.22
CA PRO A 246 8.40 -2.97 -12.63
C PRO A 246 9.11 -4.30 -12.85
N GLU A 247 8.78 -4.97 -13.94
CA GLU A 247 9.56 -6.13 -14.42
C GLU A 247 11.00 -5.71 -14.71
N THR A 248 11.97 -6.54 -14.34
CA THR A 248 13.35 -6.33 -14.80
C THR A 248 13.43 -6.58 -16.30
N CYS A 249 13.79 -5.56 -17.07
CA CYS A 249 14.25 -5.75 -18.44
C CYS A 249 15.59 -6.50 -18.41
N THR A 250 15.59 -7.80 -18.67
CA THR A 250 16.82 -8.49 -19.03
C THR A 250 17.20 -8.14 -20.48
N ALA A 251 18.48 -8.24 -20.85
CA ALA A 251 18.94 -7.99 -22.23
C ALA A 251 18.21 -8.89 -23.25
N GLU A 252 17.61 -9.98 -22.82
CA GLU A 252 16.86 -10.94 -23.64
C GLU A 252 15.37 -10.55 -23.79
N THR A 253 14.81 -9.78 -22.85
CA THR A 253 13.39 -9.34 -22.85
C THR A 253 13.22 -7.87 -23.23
N CYS A 254 14.31 -7.09 -23.23
CA CYS A 254 14.28 -5.68 -23.56
C CYS A 254 14.20 -5.46 -25.07
N CYS A 255 13.01 -5.11 -25.58
CA CYS A 255 12.80 -4.72 -26.99
C CYS A 255 13.38 -3.35 -27.34
N HIS A 256 14.44 -2.89 -26.67
CA HIS A 256 15.13 -1.66 -27.04
C HIS A 256 16.11 -1.94 -28.17
N ASN A 257 15.60 -1.68 -29.36
CA ASN A 257 16.43 -1.57 -30.58
C ASN A 257 17.35 -0.35 -30.46
N THR A 258 18.59 -0.57 -30.00
CA THR A 258 19.65 0.45 -29.92
C THR A 258 20.35 0.70 -31.28
N ASP A 259 19.71 0.38 -32.39
CA ASP A 259 20.22 0.67 -33.71
C ASP A 259 19.50 1.79 -34.42
N LYS A 260 19.60 3.02 -33.90
CA LYS A 260 19.39 4.25 -34.70
C LYS A 260 20.22 5.38 -34.15
N HIS A 261 21.55 5.31 -34.29
CA HIS A 261 22.43 6.47 -34.49
C HIS A 261 23.81 5.98 -34.91
N LYS A 262 23.88 5.51 -36.15
CA LYS A 262 25.09 5.59 -36.96
C LYS A 262 24.64 5.90 -38.39
N ASN A 263 24.61 7.18 -38.68
CA ASN A 263 25.08 7.82 -39.92
C ASN A 263 24.85 9.32 -39.80
#